data_5f46a69556fc971153cbb423cc9ccb39
#
_entry.id   5f46a69556fc971153cbb423cc9ccb39
#
_cell.length_a   1.000
_cell.length_b   1.000
_cell.length_c   1.000
_cell.angle_alpha   90.00
_cell.angle_beta   90.00
_cell.angle_gamma   90.00
#
_symmetry.space_group_name_H-M   'P 1'
#
loop_
_entity.id
_entity.type
_entity.pdbx_description
1 polymer ?
#
loop_
_entity_poly.entity_id
_entity_poly.type
_entity_poly.pdbx_seq_one_letter_code
_entity_poly.pdbx_strand_id
1 'polypeptide(L)'
;MSGIALIICFVIAVVVMIVLISKLGVHPFIAIMLVSLALAVVAGIDLVKVPVIIGEGFSGIFKSIGIVIILGALIGMALEKTGAALRLADMVVRCVGYKRPELAMLIMGWIVGIPVFCDSGFVVLDPIRRAIKEKIGANPVAMAVALSCGLYTSHVFIPPTPGPIAAA
;
A
#
# COMPACT_ATOMS: atom_id res chain seq x y z
N MET A 1 -25.07 8.97 -19.32
CA MET A 1 -23.94 9.88 -19.55
C MET A 1 -23.08 9.35 -20.69
N SER A 2 -22.40 10.21 -21.48
CA SER A 2 -21.42 9.76 -22.49
C SER A 2 -20.21 9.12 -21.78
N GLY A 3 -19.53 8.15 -22.43
CA GLY A 3 -18.38 7.46 -21.84
C GLY A 3 -17.25 8.42 -21.40
N ILE A 4 -17.02 9.49 -22.15
CA ILE A 4 -16.03 10.52 -21.84
C ILE A 4 -16.40 11.28 -20.55
N ALA A 5 -17.68 11.62 -20.36
CA ALA A 5 -18.15 12.29 -19.15
C ALA A 5 -17.97 11.40 -17.90
N LEU A 6 -18.20 10.09 -18.01
CA LEU A 6 -17.96 9.14 -16.93
C LEU A 6 -16.47 9.07 -16.54
N ILE A 7 -15.57 9.07 -17.52
CA ILE A 7 -14.11 9.07 -17.26
C ILE A 7 -13.71 10.35 -16.53
N ILE A 8 -14.20 11.51 -16.96
CA ILE A 8 -13.90 12.79 -16.29
C ILE A 8 -14.43 12.78 -14.85
N CYS A 9 -15.67 12.34 -14.63
CA CYS A 9 -16.25 12.22 -13.29
C CYS A 9 -15.43 11.26 -12.39
N PHE A 10 -14.95 10.15 -12.95
CA PHE A 10 -14.09 9.21 -12.21
C PHE A 10 -12.76 9.85 -11.81
N VAL A 11 -12.10 10.55 -12.72
CA VAL A 11 -10.83 11.26 -12.41
C VAL A 11 -11.06 12.31 -11.32
N ILE A 12 -12.12 13.10 -11.42
CA ILE A 12 -12.49 14.08 -10.39
C ILE A 12 -12.76 13.39 -9.05
N ALA A 13 -13.47 12.26 -9.05
CA ALA A 13 -13.74 11.49 -7.84
C ALA A 13 -12.45 11.00 -7.15
N VAL A 14 -11.47 10.53 -7.93
CA VAL A 14 -10.16 10.12 -7.39
C VAL A 14 -9.41 11.32 -6.79
N VAL A 15 -9.41 12.46 -7.45
CA VAL A 15 -8.77 13.68 -6.93
C VAL A 15 -9.45 14.14 -5.62
N VAL A 16 -10.78 14.14 -5.57
CA VAL A 16 -11.53 14.47 -4.36
C VAL A 16 -11.21 13.51 -3.23
N MET A 17 -11.13 12.21 -3.52
CA MET A 17 -10.76 11.20 -2.52
C MET A 17 -9.36 11.47 -1.93
N ILE A 18 -8.38 11.78 -2.78
CA ILE A 18 -7.02 12.11 -2.33
C ILE A 18 -7.04 13.37 -1.43
N VAL A 19 -7.80 14.39 -1.80
CA VAL A 19 -7.91 15.61 -0.99
C VAL A 19 -8.60 15.35 0.35
N LEU A 20 -9.66 14.55 0.39
CA LEU A 20 -10.36 14.17 1.62
C LEU A 20 -9.40 13.46 2.60
N ILE A 21 -8.60 12.53 2.09
CA ILE A 21 -7.66 11.76 2.91
C ILE A 21 -6.47 12.64 3.35
N SER A 22 -5.83 13.35 2.41
CA SER A 22 -4.57 14.04 2.65
C SER A 22 -4.71 15.39 3.35
N LYS A 23 -5.76 16.17 3.04
CA LYS A 23 -5.95 17.51 3.63
C LYS A 23 -6.96 17.53 4.76
N LEU A 24 -8.05 16.81 4.65
CA LEU A 24 -9.11 16.79 5.65
C LEU A 24 -8.95 15.69 6.71
N GLY A 25 -7.96 14.78 6.54
CA GLY A 25 -7.68 13.71 7.50
C GLY A 25 -8.82 12.69 7.64
N VAL A 26 -9.71 12.61 6.66
CA VAL A 26 -10.82 11.66 6.68
C VAL A 26 -10.25 10.25 6.56
N HIS A 27 -10.78 9.33 7.36
CA HIS A 27 -10.35 7.93 7.30
C HIS A 27 -10.53 7.37 5.88
N PRO A 28 -9.52 6.69 5.27
CA PRO A 28 -9.55 6.25 3.89
C PRO A 28 -10.81 5.44 3.52
N PHE A 29 -11.23 4.53 4.40
CA PHE A 29 -12.44 3.74 4.19
C PHE A 29 -13.71 4.62 4.02
N ILE A 30 -13.86 5.64 4.88
CA ILE A 30 -15.00 6.56 4.83
C ILE A 30 -14.92 7.41 3.56
N ALA A 31 -13.73 7.91 3.21
CA ALA A 31 -13.52 8.68 1.99
C ALA A 31 -13.89 7.90 0.73
N ILE A 32 -13.46 6.62 0.63
CA ILE A 32 -13.79 5.75 -0.48
C ILE A 32 -15.31 5.52 -0.55
N MET A 33 -15.97 5.21 0.56
CA MET A 33 -17.40 4.98 0.61
C MET A 33 -18.21 6.22 0.18
N LEU A 34 -17.86 7.39 0.70
CA LEU A 34 -18.54 8.66 0.37
C LEU A 34 -18.35 9.02 -1.11
N VAL A 35 -17.14 8.91 -1.62
CA VAL A 35 -16.83 9.24 -3.01
C VAL A 35 -17.49 8.24 -3.97
N SER A 36 -17.51 6.94 -3.63
CA SER A 36 -18.21 5.92 -4.42
C SER A 36 -19.72 6.18 -4.49
N LEU A 37 -20.32 6.55 -3.35
CA LEU A 37 -21.74 6.91 -3.29
C LEU A 37 -22.03 8.16 -4.13
N ALA A 38 -21.22 9.21 -4.00
CA ALA A 38 -21.37 10.44 -4.79
C ALA A 38 -21.21 10.17 -6.28
N LEU A 39 -20.23 9.36 -6.68
CA LEU A 39 -20.02 8.99 -8.08
C LEU A 39 -21.20 8.19 -8.63
N ALA A 40 -21.79 7.28 -7.84
CA ALA A 40 -22.96 6.51 -8.25
C ALA A 40 -24.17 7.42 -8.52
N VAL A 41 -24.39 8.42 -7.67
CA VAL A 41 -25.46 9.44 -7.85
C VAL A 41 -25.22 10.26 -9.11
N VAL A 42 -24.01 10.75 -9.33
CA VAL A 42 -23.64 11.54 -10.52
C VAL A 42 -23.73 10.70 -11.79
N ALA A 43 -23.41 9.42 -11.73
CA ALA A 43 -23.56 8.48 -12.85
C ALA A 43 -25.03 8.19 -13.18
N GLY A 44 -25.99 8.59 -12.33
CA GLY A 44 -27.41 8.35 -12.53
C GLY A 44 -27.85 6.94 -12.15
N ILE A 45 -27.11 6.29 -11.25
CA ILE A 45 -27.47 4.98 -10.72
C ILE A 45 -28.58 5.17 -9.68
N ASP A 46 -29.60 4.32 -9.74
CA ASP A 46 -30.68 4.31 -8.76
C ASP A 46 -30.12 4.04 -7.35
N LEU A 47 -30.41 4.93 -6.41
CA LEU A 47 -29.90 4.88 -5.02
C LEU A 47 -30.21 3.54 -4.33
N VAL A 48 -31.32 2.91 -4.68
CA VAL A 48 -31.69 1.59 -4.12
C VAL A 48 -30.72 0.49 -4.57
N LYS A 49 -30.12 0.64 -5.75
CA LYS A 49 -29.18 -0.34 -6.32
C LYS A 49 -27.73 -0.10 -5.89
N VAL A 50 -27.38 1.10 -5.43
CA VAL A 50 -26.00 1.45 -5.08
C VAL A 50 -25.39 0.52 -4.03
N PRO A 51 -26.07 0.18 -2.90
CA PRO A 51 -25.51 -0.74 -1.92
C PRO A 51 -25.22 -2.14 -2.50
N VAL A 52 -26.09 -2.61 -3.40
CA VAL A 52 -25.92 -3.92 -4.05
C VAL A 52 -24.68 -3.88 -4.96
N ILE A 53 -24.54 -2.86 -5.79
CA ILE A 53 -23.41 -2.71 -6.72
C ILE A 53 -22.07 -2.60 -5.93
N ILE A 54 -22.06 -1.84 -4.85
CA ILE A 54 -20.87 -1.74 -3.99
C ILE A 54 -20.56 -3.09 -3.34
N GLY A 55 -21.57 -3.81 -2.86
CA GLY A 55 -21.44 -5.15 -2.30
C GLY A 55 -20.93 -6.19 -3.30
N GLU A 56 -21.44 -6.15 -4.53
CA GLU A 56 -20.96 -7.01 -5.61
C GLU A 56 -19.51 -6.72 -6.00
N GLY A 57 -19.14 -5.44 -6.10
CA GLY A 57 -17.76 -5.04 -6.36
C GLY A 57 -16.81 -5.50 -5.26
N PHE A 58 -17.19 -5.32 -3.99
CA PHE A 58 -16.41 -5.80 -2.85
C PHE A 58 -16.29 -7.33 -2.84
N SER A 59 -17.40 -8.05 -2.99
CA SER A 59 -17.40 -9.51 -2.98
C SER A 59 -16.65 -10.09 -4.19
N GLY A 60 -16.71 -9.45 -5.34
CA GLY A 60 -15.95 -9.83 -6.53
C GLY A 60 -14.45 -9.78 -6.30
N ILE A 61 -13.94 -8.67 -5.75
CA ILE A 61 -12.53 -8.53 -5.40
C ILE A 61 -12.15 -9.54 -4.30
N PHE A 62 -12.97 -9.65 -3.26
CA PHE A 62 -12.70 -10.58 -2.16
C PHE A 62 -12.67 -12.04 -2.62
N LYS A 63 -13.56 -12.43 -3.52
CA LYS A 63 -13.58 -13.77 -4.15
C LYS A 63 -12.30 -14.02 -4.97
N SER A 64 -11.80 -13.00 -5.65
CA SER A 64 -10.61 -13.12 -6.51
C SER A 64 -9.30 -13.20 -5.73
N ILE A 65 -9.09 -12.30 -4.77
CA ILE A 65 -7.80 -12.13 -4.07
C ILE A 65 -7.88 -12.23 -2.54
N GLY A 66 -9.07 -12.41 -1.96
CA GLY A 66 -9.27 -12.38 -0.50
C GLY A 66 -8.45 -13.42 0.25
N ILE A 67 -8.36 -14.66 -0.27
CA ILE A 67 -7.55 -15.73 0.34
C ILE A 67 -6.07 -15.33 0.34
N VAL A 68 -5.58 -14.74 -0.75
CA VAL A 68 -4.19 -14.31 -0.86
C VAL A 68 -3.88 -13.19 0.14
N ILE A 69 -4.80 -12.24 0.32
CA ILE A 69 -4.66 -11.17 1.31
C ILE A 69 -4.58 -11.76 2.72
N ILE A 70 -5.48 -12.69 3.07
CA ILE A 70 -5.50 -13.33 4.41
C ILE A 70 -4.22 -14.11 4.66
N LEU A 71 -3.81 -14.98 3.72
CA LEU A 71 -2.61 -15.78 3.87
C LEU A 71 -1.34 -14.91 3.88
N GLY A 72 -1.28 -13.89 3.03
CA GLY A 72 -0.19 -12.92 3.03
C GLY A 72 -0.07 -12.15 4.35
N ALA A 73 -1.20 -11.73 4.92
CA ALA A 73 -1.22 -11.08 6.23
C ALA A 73 -0.73 -12.02 7.35
N LEU A 74 -1.11 -13.29 7.32
CA LEU A 74 -0.64 -14.29 8.29
C LEU A 74 0.87 -14.53 8.18
N ILE A 75 1.39 -14.68 6.97
CA ILE A 75 2.82 -14.84 6.72
C ILE A 75 3.58 -13.58 7.16
N GLY A 76 3.09 -12.39 6.78
CA GLY A 76 3.68 -11.11 7.20
C GLY A 76 3.75 -10.98 8.72
N MET A 77 2.66 -11.28 9.43
CA MET A 77 2.61 -11.28 10.89
C MET A 77 3.58 -12.30 11.52
N ALA A 78 3.71 -13.49 10.94
CA ALA A 78 4.65 -14.50 11.40
C ALA A 78 6.10 -14.03 11.26
N LEU A 79 6.46 -13.44 10.12
CA LEU A 79 7.79 -12.88 9.87
C LEU A 79 8.12 -11.69 10.79
N GLU A 80 7.12 -10.87 11.09
CA GLU A 80 7.25 -9.77 12.04
C GLU A 80 7.50 -10.30 13.47
N LYS A 81 6.62 -11.19 13.96
CA LYS A 81 6.71 -11.74 15.32
C LYS A 81 7.97 -12.59 15.56
N THR A 82 8.45 -13.28 14.56
CA THR A 82 9.68 -14.09 14.64
C THR A 82 10.96 -13.25 14.52
N GLY A 83 10.86 -11.97 14.15
CA GLY A 83 12.00 -11.11 13.87
C GLY A 83 12.74 -11.47 12.57
N ALA A 84 12.17 -12.35 11.75
CA ALA A 84 12.77 -12.74 10.48
C ALA A 84 12.89 -11.56 9.50
N ALA A 85 11.89 -10.68 9.47
CA ALA A 85 11.93 -9.45 8.68
C ALA A 85 13.12 -8.55 9.07
N LEU A 86 13.39 -8.40 10.37
CA LEU A 86 14.54 -7.64 10.88
C LEU A 86 15.87 -8.29 10.50
N ARG A 87 15.97 -9.62 10.53
CA ARG A 87 17.18 -10.34 10.10
C ARG A 87 17.45 -10.20 8.61
N LEU A 88 16.40 -10.25 7.78
CA LEU A 88 16.53 -9.98 6.35
C LEU A 88 17.04 -8.56 6.10
N ALA A 89 16.49 -7.59 6.81
CA ALA A 89 16.90 -6.21 6.71
C ALA A 89 18.36 -5.99 7.13
N ASP A 90 18.79 -6.57 8.24
CA ASP A 90 20.20 -6.55 8.69
C ASP A 90 21.14 -7.14 7.64
N MET A 91 20.74 -8.23 7.00
CA MET A 91 21.54 -8.86 5.95
C MET A 91 21.71 -7.90 4.75
N VAL A 92 20.64 -7.24 4.32
CA VAL A 92 20.69 -6.27 3.22
C VAL A 92 21.59 -5.09 3.56
N VAL A 93 21.48 -4.54 4.78
CA VAL A 93 22.31 -3.41 5.24
C VAL A 93 23.79 -3.82 5.27
N ARG A 94 24.11 -5.04 5.65
CA ARG A 94 25.50 -5.55 5.62
C ARG A 94 26.03 -5.70 4.21
N CYS A 95 25.21 -6.14 3.26
CA CYS A 95 25.59 -6.31 1.85
C CYS A 95 25.78 -4.97 1.12
N VAL A 96 24.85 -4.02 1.30
CA VAL A 96 24.88 -2.72 0.62
C VAL A 96 25.87 -1.76 1.29
N GLY A 97 26.05 -1.90 2.60
CA GLY A 97 26.91 -1.06 3.42
C GLY A 97 26.28 0.28 3.79
N TYR A 98 26.96 1.00 4.69
CA TYR A 98 26.49 2.28 5.24
C TYR A 98 26.82 3.51 4.36
N LYS A 99 27.54 3.31 3.24
CA LYS A 99 27.94 4.43 2.38
C LYS A 99 26.78 5.04 1.60
N ARG A 100 25.73 4.27 1.36
CA ARG A 100 24.53 4.69 0.62
C ARG A 100 23.27 4.23 1.36
N PRO A 101 22.92 4.91 2.45
CA PRO A 101 21.83 4.49 3.33
C PRO A 101 20.47 4.49 2.64
N GLU A 102 20.23 5.40 1.70
CA GLU A 102 19.00 5.45 0.93
C GLU A 102 18.84 4.21 0.04
N LEU A 103 19.94 3.79 -0.61
CA LEU A 103 19.94 2.59 -1.44
C LEU A 103 19.73 1.33 -0.59
N ALA A 104 20.34 1.27 0.60
CA ALA A 104 20.12 0.18 1.55
C ALA A 104 18.65 0.10 1.98
N MET A 105 18.02 1.25 2.28
CA MET A 105 16.59 1.32 2.62
C MET A 105 15.70 0.88 1.47
N LEU A 106 16.00 1.29 0.25
CA LEU A 106 15.22 0.93 -0.94
C LEU A 106 15.28 -0.59 -1.20
N ILE A 107 16.47 -1.18 -1.21
CA ILE A 107 16.66 -2.61 -1.43
C ILE A 107 16.05 -3.42 -0.29
N MET A 108 16.23 -2.98 0.95
CA MET A 108 15.61 -3.59 2.12
C MET A 108 14.09 -3.60 2.02
N GLY A 109 13.49 -2.46 1.68
CA GLY A 109 12.05 -2.35 1.46
C GLY A 109 11.57 -3.26 0.33
N TRP A 110 12.32 -3.32 -0.76
CA TRP A 110 11.99 -4.17 -1.90
C TRP A 110 12.00 -5.67 -1.54
N ILE A 111 13.05 -6.16 -0.87
CA ILE A 111 13.17 -7.57 -0.49
C ILE A 111 12.16 -7.95 0.59
N VAL A 112 12.06 -7.15 1.66
CA VAL A 112 11.16 -7.43 2.79
C VAL A 112 9.69 -7.22 2.39
N GLY A 113 9.42 -6.32 1.46
CA GLY A 113 8.07 -6.09 0.93
C GLY A 113 7.48 -7.23 0.12
N ILE A 114 8.28 -8.23 -0.29
CA ILE A 114 7.75 -9.41 -1.00
C ILE A 114 6.82 -10.23 -0.09
N PRO A 115 7.27 -10.69 1.10
CA PRO A 115 6.45 -11.48 2.00
C PRO A 115 5.62 -10.65 2.99
N VAL A 116 5.86 -9.33 3.11
CA VAL A 116 5.23 -8.46 4.11
C VAL A 116 4.48 -7.34 3.41
N PHE A 117 3.26 -7.04 3.84
CA PHE A 117 2.53 -5.88 3.33
C PHE A 117 3.29 -4.58 3.59
N CYS A 118 3.21 -3.65 2.64
CA CYS A 118 3.98 -2.40 2.67
C CYS A 118 3.79 -1.60 3.95
N ASP A 119 2.56 -1.52 4.49
CA ASP A 119 2.26 -0.76 5.70
C ASP A 119 2.92 -1.40 6.94
N SER A 120 2.73 -2.71 7.13
CA SER A 120 3.38 -3.48 8.20
C SER A 120 4.91 -3.47 8.03
N GLY A 121 5.40 -3.65 6.81
CA GLY A 121 6.82 -3.61 6.50
C GLY A 121 7.47 -2.29 6.88
N PHE A 122 6.80 -1.17 6.64
CA PHE A 122 7.32 0.14 7.04
C PHE A 122 7.47 0.26 8.56
N VAL A 123 6.43 -0.13 9.31
CA VAL A 123 6.44 -0.09 10.78
C VAL A 123 7.55 -0.98 11.37
N VAL A 124 7.70 -2.20 10.83
CA VAL A 124 8.71 -3.17 11.30
C VAL A 124 10.13 -2.69 11.00
N LEU A 125 10.35 -2.02 9.86
CA LEU A 125 11.67 -1.59 9.41
C LEU A 125 12.05 -0.18 9.87
N ASP A 126 11.12 0.62 10.39
CA ASP A 126 11.39 1.97 10.90
C ASP A 126 12.44 2.02 12.02
N PRO A 127 12.51 1.07 12.99
CA PRO A 127 13.58 1.04 13.96
C PRO A 127 14.98 0.93 13.36
N ILE A 128 15.13 0.15 12.28
CA ILE A 128 16.42 0.02 11.57
C ILE A 128 16.79 1.33 10.88
N ARG A 129 15.81 1.97 10.23
CA ARG A 129 15.99 3.29 9.62
C ARG A 129 16.47 4.32 10.65
N ARG A 130 15.87 4.34 11.85
CA ARG A 130 16.28 5.24 12.95
C ARG A 130 17.69 4.93 13.42
N ALA A 131 18.02 3.67 13.64
CA ALA A 131 19.35 3.24 14.07
C ALA A 131 20.45 3.63 13.07
N ILE A 132 20.18 3.48 11.76
CA ILE A 132 21.11 3.91 10.71
C ILE A 132 21.28 5.43 10.72
N LYS A 133 20.16 6.19 10.84
CA LYS A 133 20.21 7.64 10.98
C LYS A 133 21.11 8.09 12.13
N GLU A 134 20.94 7.50 13.30
CA GLU A 134 21.74 7.84 14.49
C GLU A 134 23.22 7.52 14.29
N LYS A 135 23.52 6.42 13.60
CA LYS A 135 24.90 5.96 13.41
C LYS A 135 25.68 6.79 12.40
N ILE A 136 25.06 7.26 11.33
CA ILE A 136 25.76 7.91 10.20
C ILE A 136 25.26 9.32 9.86
N GLY A 137 24.25 9.83 10.59
CA GLY A 137 23.72 11.17 10.37
C GLY A 137 22.97 11.34 9.03
N ALA A 138 22.46 10.25 8.42
CA ALA A 138 21.77 10.30 7.12
C ALA A 138 20.45 11.07 7.19
N ASN A 139 19.99 11.58 6.04
CA ASN A 139 18.74 12.31 5.94
C ASN A 139 17.54 11.40 6.21
N PRO A 140 16.77 11.62 7.31
CA PRO A 140 15.69 10.73 7.71
C PRO A 140 14.53 10.70 6.72
N VAL A 141 14.29 11.80 6.02
CA VAL A 141 13.19 11.89 5.03
C VAL A 141 13.57 11.11 3.78
N ALA A 142 14.80 11.27 3.27
CA ALA A 142 15.25 10.52 2.11
C ALA A 142 15.25 9.01 2.36
N MET A 143 15.67 8.59 3.54
CA MET A 143 15.63 7.17 3.94
C MET A 143 14.20 6.63 4.07
N ALA A 144 13.27 7.43 4.62
CA ALA A 144 11.87 7.02 4.73
C ALA A 144 11.22 6.88 3.34
N VAL A 145 11.45 7.84 2.47
CA VAL A 145 10.95 7.79 1.08
C VAL A 145 11.55 6.59 0.34
N ALA A 146 12.84 6.35 0.44
CA ALA A 146 13.51 5.21 -0.19
C ALA A 146 12.94 3.87 0.30
N LEU A 147 12.71 3.73 1.61
CA LEU A 147 12.07 2.55 2.20
C LEU A 147 10.65 2.35 1.66
N SER A 148 9.85 3.41 1.65
CA SER A 148 8.49 3.37 1.09
C SER A 148 8.49 2.98 -0.38
N CYS A 149 9.37 3.58 -1.20
CA CYS A 149 9.49 3.24 -2.62
C CYS A 149 9.85 1.76 -2.82
N GLY A 150 10.76 1.22 -2.02
CA GLY A 150 11.12 -0.20 -2.07
C GLY A 150 9.94 -1.11 -1.75
N LEU A 151 9.24 -0.84 -0.64
CA LEU A 151 8.06 -1.59 -0.21
C LEU A 151 6.92 -1.54 -1.24
N TYR A 152 6.63 -0.35 -1.77
CA TYR A 152 5.58 -0.21 -2.79
C TYR A 152 5.97 -0.85 -4.12
N THR A 153 7.24 -0.83 -4.50
CA THR A 153 7.70 -1.50 -5.72
C THR A 153 7.44 -3.00 -5.66
N SER A 154 7.78 -3.66 -4.56
CA SER A 154 7.46 -5.09 -4.39
C SER A 154 5.96 -5.32 -4.32
N HIS A 155 5.22 -4.48 -3.60
CA HIS A 155 3.78 -4.61 -3.44
C HIS A 155 3.00 -4.50 -4.75
N VAL A 156 3.48 -3.68 -5.70
CA VAL A 156 2.81 -3.44 -6.99
C VAL A 156 3.25 -4.43 -8.08
N PHE A 157 4.51 -4.89 -8.04
CA PHE A 157 5.07 -5.67 -9.16
C PHE A 157 5.36 -7.14 -8.86
N ILE A 158 5.44 -7.55 -7.60
CA ILE A 158 5.90 -8.90 -7.27
C ILE A 158 4.78 -9.72 -6.60
N PRO A 159 4.37 -10.86 -7.21
CA PRO A 159 3.51 -11.82 -6.51
C PRO A 159 4.22 -12.38 -5.25
N PRO A 160 3.52 -12.71 -4.18
CA PRO A 160 2.09 -12.91 -4.01
C PRO A 160 1.30 -11.69 -3.50
N THR A 161 1.79 -10.49 -3.74
CA THR A 161 1.06 -9.28 -3.32
C THR A 161 -0.24 -9.09 -4.11
N PRO A 162 -1.26 -8.41 -3.55
CA PRO A 162 -2.58 -8.28 -4.16
C PRO A 162 -2.58 -7.58 -5.52
N GLY A 163 -1.67 -6.61 -5.73
CA GLY A 163 -1.60 -5.82 -6.95
C GLY A 163 -1.41 -6.67 -8.22
N PRO A 164 -0.30 -7.43 -8.35
CA PRO A 164 -0.05 -8.27 -9.51
C PRO A 164 -1.10 -9.35 -9.71
N ILE A 165 -1.62 -9.93 -8.62
CA ILE A 165 -2.63 -11.00 -8.70
C ILE A 165 -3.98 -10.46 -9.19
N ALA A 166 -4.32 -9.22 -8.82
CA ALA A 166 -5.54 -8.58 -9.31
C ALA A 166 -5.44 -8.15 -10.79
N ALA A 167 -4.22 -7.98 -11.31
CA ALA A 167 -3.95 -7.58 -12.69
C ALA A 167 -3.81 -8.76 -13.66
N ALA A 168 -3.60 -9.98 -13.15
CA ALA A 168 -3.44 -11.21 -13.92
C ALA A 168 -4.78 -11.89 -14.22
#